data_4b51d8f9c9fa26b50b6c8d92fac94f6f
#
_entry.id   4b51d8f9c9fa26b50b6c8d92fac94f6f
#
_cell.length_a   1.000
_cell.length_b   1.000
_cell.length_c   1.000
_cell.angle_alpha   90.00
_cell.angle_beta   90.00
_cell.angle_gamma   90.00
#
_symmetry.space_group_name_H-M   'P 1'
#
loop_
_entity.id
_entity.type
_entity.pdbx_description
1 polymer ?
#
loop_
_entity_poly.entity_id
_entity_poly.type
_entity_poly.pdbx_seq_one_letter_code
_entity_poly.pdbx_strand_id
1 'polypeptide(L)'
;MLNKILITGVSLSLALAVVFTGHAPDFVYKLIPGYFSDPNNAWDDSPLTLRKVTEARLPESVIDNRVSRQSVAREGLAIKAEKQILFGDTHVHTTNSADAFMYSLPMMHGASGAYPPAYACDYARFVSQLDFYFLTDHAESFTYSQWRDGIDSVQQCNRLAGDPQNPDIAAFIGWEWTQVGQVAENHYGHHNVLFK
;
A
#
# COMPACT_ATOMS: atom_id res chain seq x y z
N MET A 1 23.29 -1.59 35.64
CA MET A 1 22.37 -0.50 35.31
C MET A 1 22.90 0.39 34.18
N LEU A 2 24.17 0.71 34.12
CA LEU A 2 24.75 1.61 33.08
C LEU A 2 24.61 1.06 31.66
N ASN A 3 24.79 -0.25 31.43
CA ASN A 3 24.71 -0.86 30.10
C ASN A 3 23.29 -0.84 29.50
N LYS A 4 22.24 -0.89 30.31
CA LYS A 4 20.85 -0.81 29.81
C LYS A 4 20.47 0.61 29.40
N ILE A 5 20.99 1.61 30.08
CA ILE A 5 20.75 3.02 29.74
C ILE A 5 21.49 3.42 28.47
N LEU A 6 22.68 2.85 28.23
CA LEU A 6 23.45 3.10 27.02
C LEU A 6 22.77 2.53 25.77
N ILE A 7 22.22 1.30 25.86
CA ILE A 7 21.53 0.63 24.75
C ILE A 7 20.23 1.35 24.42
N THR A 8 19.46 1.81 25.40
CA THR A 8 18.22 2.57 25.14
C THR A 8 18.51 3.96 24.56
N GLY A 9 19.57 4.63 25.00
CA GLY A 9 19.96 5.94 24.45
C GLY A 9 20.41 5.87 23.00
N VAL A 10 21.18 4.85 22.64
CA VAL A 10 21.64 4.63 21.26
C VAL A 10 20.46 4.26 20.35
N SER A 11 19.53 3.42 20.83
CA SER A 11 18.34 3.03 20.04
C SER A 11 17.41 4.21 19.79
N LEU A 12 17.22 5.09 20.77
CA LEU A 12 16.39 6.29 20.62
C LEU A 12 17.03 7.32 19.68
N SER A 13 18.34 7.51 19.76
CA SER A 13 19.09 8.41 18.89
C SER A 13 19.10 7.93 17.43
N LEU A 14 19.14 6.61 17.22
CA LEU A 14 19.07 5.98 15.91
C LEU A 14 17.68 6.16 15.28
N ALA A 15 16.62 5.92 16.05
CA ALA A 15 15.25 6.11 15.60
C ALA A 15 14.99 7.57 15.22
N LEU A 16 15.48 8.52 16.04
CA LEU A 16 15.42 9.94 15.72
C LEU A 16 16.20 10.33 14.47
N ALA A 17 17.40 9.78 14.26
CA ALA A 17 18.19 10.06 13.06
C ALA A 17 17.49 9.61 11.78
N VAL A 18 16.84 8.44 11.76
CA VAL A 18 16.07 7.93 10.63
C VAL A 18 14.85 8.80 10.34
N VAL A 19 14.16 9.27 11.39
CA VAL A 19 12.98 10.14 11.26
C VAL A 19 13.34 11.53 10.72
N PHE A 20 14.49 12.10 11.13
CA PHE A 20 14.85 13.47 10.77
C PHE A 20 15.69 13.59 9.49
N THR A 21 16.43 12.56 9.10
CA THR A 21 17.33 12.62 7.94
C THR A 21 16.85 11.81 6.74
N GLY A 22 15.85 10.94 6.93
CA GLY A 22 15.41 9.99 5.90
C GLY A 22 16.48 8.95 5.51
N HIS A 23 17.64 8.94 6.17
CA HIS A 23 18.74 8.03 5.92
C HIS A 23 19.13 7.31 7.19
N ALA A 24 19.03 6.00 7.20
CA ALA A 24 19.63 5.19 8.26
C ALA A 24 21.14 5.12 8.06
N PRO A 25 21.95 5.23 9.14
CA PRO A 25 23.37 4.97 9.04
C PRO A 25 23.67 3.54 8.53
N ASP A 26 24.73 3.33 7.74
CA ASP A 26 25.08 2.06 7.09
C ASP A 26 25.07 0.83 8.01
N PHE A 27 25.35 1.00 9.29
CA PHE A 27 25.31 -0.11 10.23
C PHE A 27 23.90 -0.61 10.55
N VAL A 28 22.87 0.23 10.41
CA VAL A 28 21.45 -0.13 10.65
C VAL A 28 20.97 -1.08 9.57
N TYR A 29 21.41 -0.91 8.33
CA TYR A 29 21.12 -1.85 7.22
C TYR A 29 21.68 -3.24 7.48
N LYS A 30 22.80 -3.32 8.23
CA LYS A 30 23.44 -4.59 8.61
C LYS A 30 22.81 -5.27 9.82
N LEU A 31 22.16 -4.50 10.71
CA LEU A 31 21.54 -5.02 11.94
C LEU A 31 20.12 -5.57 11.72
N ILE A 32 19.42 -5.11 10.70
CA ILE A 32 18.04 -5.54 10.39
C ILE A 32 18.00 -5.89 8.89
N PRO A 33 18.56 -7.04 8.50
CA PRO A 33 18.51 -7.50 7.11
C PRO A 33 17.06 -7.60 6.64
N GLY A 34 16.72 -6.94 5.53
CA GLY A 34 15.41 -6.98 4.91
C GLY A 34 14.43 -5.89 5.36
N TYR A 35 14.75 -5.08 6.35
CA TYR A 35 13.92 -3.93 6.72
C TYR A 35 14.28 -2.66 5.94
N PHE A 36 15.55 -2.49 5.64
CA PHE A 36 16.03 -1.47 4.72
C PHE A 36 16.85 -2.17 3.65
N SER A 37 16.58 -1.93 2.39
CA SER A 37 17.46 -2.41 1.33
C SER A 37 18.81 -1.72 1.47
N ASP A 38 19.90 -2.45 1.32
CA ASP A 38 21.21 -1.87 1.11
C ASP A 38 21.12 -0.94 -0.13
N PRO A 39 21.35 0.37 0.00
CA PRO A 39 21.33 1.26 -1.15
C PRO A 39 22.33 0.87 -2.24
N ASN A 40 23.36 0.06 -1.89
CA ASN A 40 24.30 -0.52 -2.84
C ASN A 40 23.77 -1.81 -3.49
N ASN A 41 22.68 -2.39 -2.97
CA ASN A 41 22.00 -3.57 -3.50
C ASN A 41 20.54 -3.28 -3.83
N ALA A 42 20.27 -2.10 -4.34
CA ALA A 42 18.91 -1.63 -4.71
C ALA A 42 18.23 -2.53 -5.77
N TRP A 43 18.95 -3.48 -6.33
CA TRP A 43 18.51 -4.37 -7.39
C TRP A 43 18.49 -5.83 -6.96
N ASP A 44 18.32 -6.10 -5.66
CA ASP A 44 18.09 -7.47 -5.19
C ASP A 44 16.80 -8.01 -5.77
N ASP A 45 16.92 -8.88 -6.76
CA ASP A 45 15.83 -9.57 -7.44
C ASP A 45 15.32 -10.80 -6.66
N SER A 46 15.78 -11.01 -5.42
CA SER A 46 15.30 -12.10 -4.58
C SER A 46 13.78 -12.03 -4.44
N PRO A 47 13.07 -13.13 -4.71
CA PRO A 47 11.63 -13.13 -4.56
C PRO A 47 11.29 -12.93 -3.07
N LEU A 48 10.60 -11.84 -2.76
CA LEU A 48 9.98 -11.69 -1.46
C LEU A 48 8.90 -12.75 -1.34
N THR A 49 9.03 -13.64 -0.35
CA THR A 49 8.01 -14.66 -0.03
C THR A 49 6.85 -14.00 0.71
N LEU A 50 6.30 -12.93 0.15
CA LEU A 50 5.16 -12.27 0.71
C LEU A 50 3.87 -13.01 0.35
N ARG A 51 2.83 -12.74 1.10
CA ARG A 51 1.55 -13.45 0.97
C ARG A 51 0.99 -13.28 -0.44
N LYS A 52 0.44 -14.37 -0.96
CA LYS A 52 -0.25 -14.38 -2.25
C LYS A 52 -1.68 -13.88 -2.11
N VAL A 53 -2.18 -13.27 -3.17
CA VAL A 53 -3.60 -12.94 -3.32
C VAL A 53 -4.44 -14.20 -3.27
N THR A 54 -5.59 -14.14 -2.63
CA THR A 54 -6.52 -15.26 -2.51
C THR A 54 -7.10 -15.65 -3.87
N GLU A 55 -6.96 -16.92 -4.24
CA GLU A 55 -7.39 -17.44 -5.55
C GLU A 55 -8.92 -17.61 -5.67
N ALA A 56 -9.65 -17.59 -4.54
CA ALA A 56 -11.10 -17.71 -4.55
C ALA A 56 -11.75 -16.59 -5.38
N ARG A 57 -12.80 -16.95 -6.11
CA ARG A 57 -13.64 -15.98 -6.83
C ARG A 57 -14.61 -15.30 -5.88
N LEU A 58 -15.02 -14.08 -6.22
CA LEU A 58 -16.12 -13.44 -5.53
C LEU A 58 -17.40 -14.27 -5.69
N PRO A 59 -18.21 -14.43 -4.62
CA PRO A 59 -19.54 -15.01 -4.75
C PRO A 59 -20.40 -14.22 -5.76
N GLU A 60 -21.17 -14.93 -6.58
CA GLU A 60 -22.03 -14.31 -7.59
C GLU A 60 -22.99 -13.28 -6.97
N SER A 61 -23.51 -13.55 -5.78
CA SER A 61 -24.35 -12.60 -5.05
C SER A 61 -23.66 -11.25 -4.72
N VAL A 62 -22.34 -11.23 -4.57
CA VAL A 62 -21.56 -10.00 -4.37
C VAL A 62 -21.48 -9.22 -5.67
N ILE A 63 -21.26 -9.91 -6.78
CA ILE A 63 -21.21 -9.31 -8.13
C ILE A 63 -22.57 -8.70 -8.46
N ASP A 64 -23.66 -9.44 -8.25
CA ASP A 64 -25.03 -8.95 -8.47
C ASP A 64 -25.37 -7.71 -7.63
N ASN A 65 -24.96 -7.71 -6.37
CA ASN A 65 -25.15 -6.56 -5.49
C ASN A 65 -24.36 -5.33 -5.98
N ARG A 66 -23.18 -5.51 -6.52
CA ARG A 66 -22.38 -4.40 -7.11
C ARG A 66 -23.07 -3.84 -8.34
N VAL A 67 -23.49 -4.70 -9.27
CA VAL A 67 -24.23 -4.30 -10.48
C VAL A 67 -25.50 -3.53 -10.10
N SER A 68 -26.23 -4.00 -9.08
CA SER A 68 -27.43 -3.33 -8.58
C SER A 68 -27.09 -1.92 -8.02
N ARG A 69 -26.04 -1.80 -7.20
CA ARG A 69 -25.60 -0.48 -6.67
C ARG A 69 -25.22 0.50 -7.78
N GLN A 70 -24.48 0.03 -8.77
CA GLN A 70 -24.09 0.84 -9.92
C GLN A 70 -25.30 1.32 -10.72
N SER A 71 -26.27 0.44 -10.94
CA SER A 71 -27.51 0.79 -11.65
C SER A 71 -28.33 1.84 -10.90
N VAL A 72 -28.52 1.66 -9.59
CA VAL A 72 -29.25 2.61 -8.74
C VAL A 72 -28.54 3.97 -8.72
N ALA A 73 -27.22 3.97 -8.58
CA ALA A 73 -26.45 5.23 -8.58
C ALA A 73 -26.56 5.95 -9.93
N ARG A 74 -26.46 5.21 -11.03
CA ARG A 74 -26.60 5.76 -12.39
C ARG A 74 -27.98 6.38 -12.62
N GLU A 75 -29.04 5.67 -12.24
CA GLU A 75 -30.43 6.16 -12.36
C GLU A 75 -30.65 7.41 -11.51
N GLY A 76 -30.19 7.40 -10.25
CA GLY A 76 -30.32 8.54 -9.33
C GLY A 76 -29.61 9.81 -9.83
N LEU A 77 -28.54 9.67 -10.63
CA LEU A 77 -27.78 10.77 -11.21
C LEU A 77 -28.20 11.09 -12.67
N ALA A 78 -29.22 10.42 -13.21
CA ALA A 78 -29.67 10.55 -14.59
C ALA A 78 -28.54 10.40 -15.63
N ILE A 79 -27.57 9.50 -15.36
CA ILE A 79 -26.44 9.25 -16.22
C ILE A 79 -26.85 8.32 -17.37
N LYS A 80 -26.36 8.64 -18.58
CA LYS A 80 -26.64 7.84 -19.78
C LYS A 80 -26.17 6.39 -19.61
N ALA A 81 -26.88 5.46 -20.25
CA ALA A 81 -26.69 4.02 -20.10
C ALA A 81 -25.28 3.52 -20.50
N GLU A 82 -24.61 4.22 -21.40
CA GLU A 82 -23.25 3.89 -21.85
C GLU A 82 -22.15 4.23 -20.81
N LYS A 83 -22.48 4.96 -19.75
CA LYS A 83 -21.54 5.30 -18.67
C LYS A 83 -21.83 4.43 -17.45
N GLN A 84 -20.77 3.97 -16.81
CA GLN A 84 -20.81 3.25 -15.55
C GLN A 84 -20.43 4.16 -14.39
N ILE A 85 -21.00 3.90 -13.21
CA ILE A 85 -20.53 4.46 -11.94
C ILE A 85 -19.79 3.35 -11.23
N LEU A 86 -18.51 3.60 -10.97
CA LEU A 86 -17.64 2.66 -10.27
C LEU A 86 -17.29 3.22 -8.89
N PHE A 87 -17.20 2.33 -7.91
CA PHE A 87 -16.84 2.64 -6.54
C PHE A 87 -15.45 2.09 -6.26
N GLY A 88 -14.52 2.95 -5.90
CA GLY A 88 -13.14 2.53 -5.68
C GLY A 88 -12.40 3.42 -4.72
N ASP A 89 -11.18 3.02 -4.43
CA ASP A 89 -10.25 3.76 -3.58
C ASP A 89 -8.99 4.09 -4.37
N THR A 90 -8.61 5.35 -4.39
CA THR A 90 -7.42 5.85 -5.09
C THR A 90 -6.23 6.09 -4.17
N HIS A 91 -6.35 5.72 -2.88
CA HIS A 91 -5.33 6.01 -1.88
C HIS A 91 -5.24 4.87 -0.85
N VAL A 92 -4.47 3.83 -1.19
CA VAL A 92 -4.33 2.62 -0.35
C VAL A 92 -2.88 2.41 0.03
N HIS A 93 -2.62 2.35 1.34
CA HIS A 93 -1.32 2.06 1.93
C HIS A 93 -1.26 0.65 2.49
N THR A 94 -0.05 0.09 2.50
CA THR A 94 0.25 -1.25 3.02
C THR A 94 1.40 -1.20 4.02
N THR A 95 1.96 -2.36 4.38
CA THR A 95 3.19 -2.44 5.20
C THR A 95 4.39 -1.76 4.56
N ASN A 96 4.33 -1.41 3.27
CA ASN A 96 5.40 -0.75 2.56
C ASN A 96 5.44 0.76 2.84
N SER A 97 4.36 1.34 3.35
CA SER A 97 4.33 2.71 3.86
C SER A 97 4.75 2.76 5.32
N ALA A 98 5.81 3.49 5.64
CA ALA A 98 6.36 3.54 6.99
C ALA A 98 5.35 4.09 8.02
N ASP A 99 4.57 5.09 7.65
CA ASP A 99 3.53 5.67 8.48
C ASP A 99 2.36 4.71 8.71
N ALA A 100 1.83 4.08 7.67
CA ALA A 100 0.77 3.07 7.79
C ALA A 100 1.24 1.91 8.68
N PHE A 101 2.48 1.45 8.51
CA PHE A 101 3.07 0.43 9.37
C PHE A 101 3.15 0.88 10.82
N MET A 102 3.72 2.06 11.09
CA MET A 102 3.91 2.56 12.46
C MET A 102 2.58 2.83 13.15
N TYR A 103 1.66 3.52 12.50
CA TYR A 103 0.37 3.87 13.10
C TYR A 103 -0.56 2.68 13.29
N SER A 104 -0.38 1.63 12.50
CA SER A 104 -1.15 0.38 12.64
C SER A 104 -0.63 -0.56 13.71
N LEU A 105 0.47 -0.23 14.38
CA LEU A 105 0.96 -1.05 15.49
C LEU A 105 -0.02 -1.03 16.68
N PRO A 106 -0.24 -2.17 17.36
CA PRO A 106 -1.17 -2.28 18.49
C PRO A 106 -0.90 -1.28 19.61
N MET A 107 0.37 -0.91 19.81
CA MET A 107 0.81 0.06 20.82
C MET A 107 0.37 1.49 20.52
N MET A 108 0.12 1.82 19.25
CA MET A 108 -0.20 3.19 18.86
C MET A 108 -1.72 3.45 18.87
N HIS A 109 -2.48 2.60 18.22
CA HIS A 109 -3.93 2.78 18.05
C HIS A 109 -4.77 1.54 18.37
N GLY A 110 -4.16 0.50 18.92
CA GLY A 110 -4.83 -0.77 19.19
C GLY A 110 -5.22 -1.56 17.94
N ALA A 111 -4.66 -1.20 16.80
CA ALA A 111 -4.89 -1.90 15.55
C ALA A 111 -4.13 -3.24 15.48
N SER A 112 -4.49 -4.08 14.52
CA SER A 112 -3.86 -5.39 14.31
C SER A 112 -2.59 -5.34 13.44
N GLY A 113 -2.14 -4.14 13.07
CA GLY A 113 -1.01 -3.91 12.18
C GLY A 113 -1.45 -3.60 10.74
N ALA A 114 -0.51 -3.08 9.95
CA ALA A 114 -0.69 -2.97 8.50
C ALA A 114 -0.42 -4.32 7.83
N TYR A 115 -0.96 -4.51 6.64
CA TYR A 115 -0.89 -5.76 5.90
C TYR A 115 -0.12 -5.58 4.59
N PRO A 116 0.54 -6.65 4.06
CA PRO A 116 1.27 -6.58 2.81
C PRO A 116 0.35 -6.33 1.59
N PRO A 117 0.92 -5.92 0.44
CA PRO A 117 0.16 -5.53 -0.77
C PRO A 117 -0.89 -6.55 -1.24
N ALA A 118 -0.63 -7.84 -1.12
CA ALA A 118 -1.59 -8.88 -1.49
C ALA A 118 -2.91 -8.81 -0.71
N TYR A 119 -2.85 -8.36 0.55
CA TYR A 119 -4.06 -8.17 1.36
C TYR A 119 -4.92 -6.98 0.91
N ALA A 120 -4.33 -5.95 0.30
CA ALA A 120 -5.10 -4.85 -0.24
C ALA A 120 -6.08 -5.35 -1.30
N CYS A 121 -5.63 -6.27 -2.17
CA CYS A 121 -6.51 -6.93 -3.13
C CYS A 121 -7.63 -7.74 -2.45
N ASP A 122 -7.26 -8.59 -1.49
CA ASP A 122 -8.23 -9.42 -0.78
C ASP A 122 -9.25 -8.55 -0.01
N TYR A 123 -8.80 -7.51 0.64
CA TYR A 123 -9.68 -6.57 1.36
C TYR A 123 -10.61 -5.83 0.40
N ALA A 124 -10.08 -5.32 -0.71
CA ALA A 124 -10.87 -4.61 -1.71
C ALA A 124 -11.94 -5.52 -2.33
N ARG A 125 -11.61 -6.79 -2.58
CA ARG A 125 -12.54 -7.78 -3.17
C ARG A 125 -13.58 -8.27 -2.18
N PHE A 126 -13.13 -8.80 -1.03
CA PHE A 126 -13.98 -9.60 -0.15
C PHE A 126 -14.60 -8.80 1.00
N VAL A 127 -14.01 -7.67 1.39
CA VAL A 127 -14.49 -6.87 2.51
C VAL A 127 -15.16 -5.59 2.02
N SER A 128 -14.42 -4.72 1.34
CA SER A 128 -14.95 -3.43 0.88
C SER A 128 -15.78 -3.53 -0.40
N GLN A 129 -15.63 -4.63 -1.15
CA GLN A 129 -16.37 -4.89 -2.41
C GLN A 129 -16.24 -3.73 -3.41
N LEU A 130 -15.01 -3.25 -3.60
CA LEU A 130 -14.70 -2.18 -4.54
C LEU A 130 -14.69 -2.67 -5.98
N ASP A 131 -14.97 -1.77 -6.92
CA ASP A 131 -14.82 -2.02 -8.35
C ASP A 131 -13.37 -1.82 -8.79
N PHE A 132 -12.63 -0.92 -8.14
CA PHE A 132 -11.20 -0.69 -8.38
C PHE A 132 -10.49 -0.16 -7.14
N TYR A 133 -9.15 -0.32 -7.12
CA TYR A 133 -8.30 0.38 -6.15
C TYR A 133 -6.93 0.70 -6.75
N PHE A 134 -6.26 1.69 -6.18
CA PHE A 134 -4.88 2.05 -6.46
C PHE A 134 -4.01 1.78 -5.24
N LEU A 135 -2.97 0.98 -5.41
CA LEU A 135 -1.94 0.78 -4.40
C LEU A 135 -0.98 1.96 -4.47
N THR A 136 -0.93 2.78 -3.44
CA THR A 136 -0.21 4.06 -3.43
C THR A 136 0.64 4.23 -2.18
N ASP A 137 1.44 3.23 -1.84
CA ASP A 137 2.41 3.36 -0.76
C ASP A 137 3.35 4.55 -0.97
N HIS A 138 3.84 5.14 0.12
CA HIS A 138 4.78 6.26 0.08
C HIS A 138 6.06 5.92 -0.67
N ALA A 139 6.35 6.66 -1.74
CA ALA A 139 7.50 6.44 -2.61
C ALA A 139 8.84 6.51 -1.86
N GLU A 140 8.92 7.36 -0.85
CA GLU A 140 10.11 7.58 -0.03
C GLU A 140 10.35 6.51 1.03
N SER A 141 9.38 5.63 1.29
CA SER A 141 9.48 4.64 2.35
C SER A 141 9.69 3.21 1.88
N PHE A 142 9.43 2.90 0.62
CA PHE A 142 9.62 1.54 0.13
C PHE A 142 10.92 1.36 -0.66
N THR A 143 11.42 0.15 -0.64
CA THR A 143 12.59 -0.31 -1.39
C THR A 143 12.18 -0.77 -2.80
N TYR A 144 13.15 -0.99 -3.68
CA TYR A 144 12.88 -1.56 -5.00
C TYR A 144 12.19 -2.93 -4.93
N SER A 145 12.62 -3.79 -4.00
CA SER A 145 11.99 -5.10 -3.80
C SER A 145 10.53 -4.98 -3.33
N GLN A 146 10.23 -4.04 -2.44
CA GLN A 146 8.87 -3.76 -2.00
C GLN A 146 8.01 -3.17 -3.14
N TRP A 147 8.60 -2.32 -3.98
CA TRP A 147 7.93 -1.83 -5.18
C TRP A 147 7.57 -2.98 -6.13
N ARG A 148 8.49 -3.91 -6.36
CA ARG A 148 8.23 -5.11 -7.16
C ARG A 148 7.14 -5.99 -6.54
N ASP A 149 7.15 -6.17 -5.23
CA ASP A 149 6.09 -6.92 -4.53
C ASP A 149 4.71 -6.27 -4.73
N GLY A 150 4.64 -4.94 -4.67
CA GLY A 150 3.43 -4.19 -5.01
C GLY A 150 2.95 -4.46 -6.44
N ILE A 151 3.87 -4.38 -7.42
CA ILE A 151 3.57 -4.70 -8.83
C ILE A 151 3.07 -6.14 -8.97
N ASP A 152 3.78 -7.10 -8.38
CA ASP A 152 3.42 -8.52 -8.45
C ASP A 152 2.05 -8.80 -7.81
N SER A 153 1.75 -8.16 -6.68
CA SER A 153 0.46 -8.27 -6.01
C SER A 153 -0.68 -7.72 -6.84
N VAL A 154 -0.51 -6.54 -7.45
CA VAL A 154 -1.49 -5.94 -8.36
C VAL A 154 -1.70 -6.81 -9.60
N GLN A 155 -0.64 -7.34 -10.18
CA GLN A 155 -0.74 -8.25 -11.32
C GLN A 155 -1.42 -9.57 -10.96
N GLN A 156 -1.15 -10.14 -9.78
CA GLN A 156 -1.86 -11.32 -9.28
C GLN A 156 -3.35 -11.01 -9.11
N CYS A 157 -3.68 -9.88 -8.49
CA CYS A 157 -5.05 -9.43 -8.29
C CYS A 157 -5.81 -9.39 -9.63
N ASN A 158 -5.26 -8.72 -10.63
CA ASN A 158 -5.89 -8.60 -11.95
C ASN A 158 -6.00 -9.93 -12.69
N ARG A 159 -5.03 -10.85 -12.54
CA ARG A 159 -5.12 -12.20 -13.13
C ARG A 159 -6.23 -13.03 -12.51
N LEU A 160 -6.47 -12.85 -11.20
CA LEU A 160 -7.50 -13.59 -10.46
C LEU A 160 -8.89 -12.95 -10.56
N ALA A 161 -8.96 -11.71 -11.03
CA ALA A 161 -10.21 -10.95 -11.14
C ALA A 161 -11.19 -11.53 -12.19
N GLY A 162 -10.79 -12.52 -12.96
CA GLY A 162 -11.65 -13.30 -13.84
C GLY A 162 -11.78 -12.76 -15.25
N ASP A 163 -13.01 -12.60 -15.74
CA ASP A 163 -13.27 -12.13 -17.09
C ASP A 163 -12.76 -10.68 -17.27
N PRO A 164 -11.83 -10.41 -18.20
CA PRO A 164 -11.36 -9.05 -18.47
C PRO A 164 -12.44 -8.06 -18.88
N GLN A 165 -13.58 -8.55 -19.39
CA GLN A 165 -14.71 -7.70 -19.75
C GLN A 165 -15.62 -7.38 -18.56
N ASN A 166 -15.56 -8.19 -17.51
CA ASN A 166 -16.31 -8.02 -16.27
C ASN A 166 -15.49 -8.53 -15.07
N PRO A 167 -14.41 -7.85 -14.71
CA PRO A 167 -13.51 -8.29 -13.65
C PRO A 167 -14.14 -8.15 -12.26
N ASP A 168 -13.75 -9.05 -11.35
CA ASP A 168 -14.11 -8.92 -9.93
C ASP A 168 -13.60 -7.60 -9.34
N ILE A 169 -12.46 -7.12 -9.79
CA ILE A 169 -11.79 -5.89 -9.38
C ILE A 169 -10.84 -5.43 -10.47
N ALA A 170 -10.60 -4.14 -10.56
CA ALA A 170 -9.48 -3.58 -11.31
C ALA A 170 -8.47 -2.98 -10.32
N ALA A 171 -7.29 -3.57 -10.25
CA ALA A 171 -6.22 -3.10 -9.40
C ALA A 171 -5.17 -2.33 -10.21
N PHE A 172 -4.69 -1.23 -9.65
CA PHE A 172 -3.68 -0.38 -10.28
C PHE A 172 -2.53 -0.16 -9.31
N ILE A 173 -1.33 0.02 -9.87
CA ILE A 173 -0.15 0.39 -9.12
C ILE A 173 0.06 1.91 -9.19
N GLY A 174 0.51 2.49 -8.10
CA GLY A 174 0.89 3.87 -7.99
C GLY A 174 1.86 4.05 -6.84
N TRP A 175 2.15 5.28 -6.54
CA TRP A 175 2.80 5.68 -5.28
C TRP A 175 2.24 7.01 -4.82
N GLU A 176 2.36 7.26 -3.53
CA GLU A 176 2.21 8.59 -2.99
C GLU A 176 3.58 9.26 -2.92
N TRP A 177 3.69 10.40 -3.59
CA TRP A 177 4.86 11.25 -3.52
C TRP A 177 4.62 12.37 -2.52
N THR A 178 5.54 12.49 -1.55
CA THR A 178 5.45 13.51 -0.50
C THR A 178 6.53 14.55 -0.71
N GLN A 179 6.12 15.80 -0.85
CA GLN A 179 7.03 16.93 -0.83
C GLN A 179 6.76 17.80 0.37
N VAL A 180 7.56 17.61 1.41
CA VAL A 180 7.52 18.41 2.63
C VAL A 180 8.63 19.45 2.59
N GLY A 181 8.27 20.72 2.43
CA GLY A 181 9.19 21.83 2.48
C GLY A 181 9.32 22.42 3.89
N GLN A 182 10.41 23.14 4.13
CA GLN A 182 10.64 23.84 5.41
C GLN A 182 9.78 25.10 5.57
N VAL A 183 9.26 25.63 4.48
CA VAL A 183 8.41 26.82 4.43
C VAL A 183 7.17 26.53 3.56
N ALA A 184 6.11 27.28 3.78
CA ALA A 184 4.82 27.05 3.10
C ALA A 184 4.94 27.09 1.56
N GLU A 185 5.84 27.92 1.05
CA GLU A 185 6.04 28.13 -0.39
C GLU A 185 6.66 26.93 -1.11
N ASN A 186 7.30 26.00 -0.37
CA ASN A 186 7.90 24.78 -0.94
C ASN A 186 7.33 23.48 -0.32
N HIS A 187 6.22 23.60 0.42
CA HIS A 187 5.50 22.47 0.99
C HIS A 187 4.28 22.16 0.12
N TYR A 188 4.41 21.18 -0.77
CA TYR A 188 3.35 20.82 -1.71
C TYR A 188 2.48 19.65 -1.23
N GLY A 189 2.85 19.04 -0.10
CA GLY A 189 2.08 17.95 0.52
C GLY A 189 2.22 16.62 -0.21
N HIS A 190 1.13 15.86 -0.25
CA HIS A 190 1.07 14.49 -0.74
C HIS A 190 0.35 14.43 -2.09
N HIS A 191 0.90 13.71 -3.04
CA HIS A 191 0.34 13.56 -4.38
C HIS A 191 0.40 12.10 -4.83
N ASN A 192 -0.73 11.55 -5.25
CA ASN A 192 -0.76 10.22 -5.84
C ASN A 192 -0.34 10.27 -7.31
N VAL A 193 0.64 9.44 -7.64
CA VAL A 193 1.05 9.16 -9.02
C VAL A 193 0.54 7.77 -9.38
N LEU A 194 -0.36 7.70 -10.35
CA LEU A 194 -1.06 6.48 -10.73
C LEU A 194 -0.60 6.01 -12.10
N PHE A 195 -0.33 4.71 -12.23
CA PHE A 195 0.08 4.11 -13.49
C PHE A 195 -1.07 3.32 -14.11
N LYS A 196 -1.11 3.36 -15.45
CA LYS A 196 -2.11 2.63 -16.25
C LYS A 196 -1.50 1.32 -16.76
#